data_cdfebce1bda886d784949ad90331352e
#
_entry.id   cdfebce1bda886d784949ad90331352e
#
_cell.length_a   1.000
_cell.length_b   1.000
_cell.length_c   1.000
_cell.angle_alpha   90.00
_cell.angle_beta   90.00
_cell.angle_gamma   90.00
#
_symmetry.space_group_name_H-M   'P 1'
#
loop_
_entity.id
_entity.type
_entity.pdbx_description
1 polymer ?
#
loop_
_entity_poly.entity_id
_entity_poly.type
_entity_poly.pdbx_seq_one_letter_code
_entity_poly.pdbx_strand_id
1 'polypeptide(L)'
;MSRSGASPAGTAGVVVPPPVLFLASLSVGLGIDYLRGRGSTRIAFMPRFARAELLITAGVMIIVAALLLFRAAGTPPAPTRPMTAFVPSGIYRWTRNPMYLGMAAITLGIAIAADSPAPVAMMVPLLVVIRYGVIAREERAMLARFGEDFSHYRRTVRRWF
;
A
#
# COMPACT_ATOMS: atom_id res chain seq x y z
N MET A 1 38.17 -9.51 16.20
CA MET A 1 36.96 -10.35 16.14
C MET A 1 35.77 -9.42 15.86
N SER A 2 35.50 -9.21 14.60
CA SER A 2 34.40 -8.32 14.14
C SER A 2 33.10 -9.13 14.03
N ARG A 3 32.13 -8.83 14.89
CA ARG A 3 30.76 -9.40 14.75
C ARG A 3 30.06 -8.63 13.65
N SER A 4 30.09 -9.20 12.45
CA SER A 4 29.19 -8.82 11.36
C SER A 4 27.74 -8.97 11.83
N GLY A 5 27.02 -7.86 11.97
CA GLY A 5 25.61 -7.82 12.25
C GLY A 5 24.81 -8.37 11.08
N ALA A 6 24.61 -9.67 11.04
CA ALA A 6 23.67 -10.29 10.13
C ALA A 6 22.26 -9.85 10.56
N SER A 7 21.61 -9.02 9.76
CA SER A 7 20.14 -8.80 9.86
C SER A 7 19.44 -10.16 9.86
N PRO A 8 18.43 -10.38 10.72
CA PRO A 8 17.70 -11.64 10.75
C PRO A 8 17.10 -11.90 9.36
N ALA A 9 17.52 -13.00 8.75
CA ALA A 9 17.05 -13.44 7.44
C ALA A 9 15.52 -13.53 7.46
N GLY A 10 14.86 -12.69 6.66
CA GLY A 10 13.41 -12.75 6.47
C GLY A 10 12.60 -11.48 6.73
N THR A 11 13.21 -10.41 7.24
CA THR A 11 12.52 -9.11 7.33
C THR A 11 12.87 -8.25 6.12
N ALA A 12 11.86 -7.58 5.52
CA ALA A 12 12.06 -6.73 4.34
C ALA A 12 12.90 -5.46 4.63
N GLY A 13 13.35 -5.23 5.87
CA GLY A 13 14.13 -4.05 6.27
C GLY A 13 13.39 -2.73 6.02
N VAL A 14 12.07 -2.76 6.09
CA VAL A 14 11.22 -1.57 5.94
C VAL A 14 11.31 -0.76 7.21
N VAL A 15 11.89 0.43 7.13
CA VAL A 15 12.14 1.31 8.29
C VAL A 15 10.84 1.97 8.76
N VAL A 16 9.93 2.32 7.84
CA VAL A 16 8.66 2.98 8.15
C VAL A 16 7.50 2.12 7.62
N PRO A 17 6.52 1.77 8.47
CA PRO A 17 5.35 1.03 8.02
C PRO A 17 4.58 1.78 6.92
N PRO A 18 4.19 1.10 5.83
CA PRO A 18 3.48 1.73 4.71
C PRO A 18 2.23 2.53 5.10
N PRO A 19 1.37 2.08 6.03
CA PRO A 19 0.23 2.88 6.47
C PRO A 19 0.61 4.26 7.00
N VAL A 20 1.77 4.35 7.69
CA VAL A 20 2.29 5.63 8.20
C VAL A 20 2.69 6.56 7.06
N LEU A 21 3.30 6.02 6.00
CA LEU A 21 3.66 6.80 4.81
C LEU A 21 2.42 7.36 4.09
N PHE A 22 1.36 6.55 3.94
CA PHE A 22 0.09 7.00 3.36
C PHE A 22 -0.58 8.07 4.21
N LEU A 23 -0.65 7.88 5.54
CA LEU A 23 -1.20 8.87 6.46
C LEU A 23 -0.40 10.17 6.46
N ALA A 24 0.92 10.11 6.50
CA ALA A 24 1.78 11.29 6.45
C ALA A 24 1.59 12.06 5.15
N SER A 25 1.60 11.37 4.00
CA SER A 25 1.37 11.99 2.69
C SER A 25 -0.01 12.67 2.60
N LEU A 26 -1.05 12.01 3.09
CA LEU A 26 -2.41 12.56 3.16
C LEU A 26 -2.45 13.81 4.04
N SER A 27 -1.91 13.73 5.27
CA SER A 27 -1.92 14.84 6.23
C SER A 27 -1.14 16.05 5.71
N VAL A 28 0.03 15.82 5.10
CA VAL A 28 0.82 16.90 4.49
C VAL A 28 0.06 17.54 3.34
N GLY A 29 -0.56 16.77 2.46
CA GLY A 29 -1.36 17.29 1.36
C GLY A 29 -2.55 18.12 1.83
N LEU A 30 -3.33 17.60 2.78
CA LEU A 30 -4.45 18.35 3.39
C LEU A 30 -3.97 19.64 4.06
N GLY A 31 -2.85 19.59 4.79
CA GLY A 31 -2.24 20.77 5.42
C GLY A 31 -1.81 21.82 4.40
N ILE A 32 -1.24 21.43 3.28
CA ILE A 32 -0.85 22.34 2.19
C ILE A 32 -2.07 23.09 1.65
N ASP A 33 -3.16 22.38 1.35
CA ASP A 33 -4.36 23.03 0.80
C ASP A 33 -5.06 23.89 1.85
N TYR A 34 -5.08 23.49 3.12
CA TYR A 34 -5.57 24.30 4.22
C TYR A 34 -4.80 25.63 4.33
N LEU A 35 -3.46 25.58 4.34
CA LEU A 35 -2.61 26.78 4.43
C LEU A 35 -2.72 27.70 3.20
N ARG A 36 -3.07 27.13 2.03
CA ARG A 36 -3.31 27.90 0.80
C ARG A 36 -4.71 28.52 0.73
N GLY A 37 -5.54 28.32 1.74
CA GLY A 37 -6.94 28.76 1.72
C GLY A 37 -7.78 28.08 0.62
N ARG A 38 -7.31 26.95 0.07
CA ARG A 38 -8.02 26.17 -0.93
C ARG A 38 -9.01 25.24 -0.21
N GLY A 39 -10.16 25.80 0.14
CA GLY A 39 -11.34 25.04 0.52
C GLY A 39 -12.35 25.15 -0.60
N SER A 40 -12.81 24.00 -1.10
CA SER A 40 -13.89 23.87 -2.09
C SER A 40 -13.59 24.34 -3.51
N THR A 41 -13.03 23.45 -4.31
CA THR A 41 -13.32 23.48 -5.75
C THR A 41 -14.81 23.16 -5.90
N ARG A 42 -15.57 23.93 -6.66
CA ARG A 42 -17.04 23.81 -6.78
C ARG A 42 -17.48 22.51 -7.52
N ILE A 43 -16.88 21.38 -7.21
CA ILE A 43 -17.33 20.07 -7.68
C ILE A 43 -18.67 19.80 -6.99
N ALA A 44 -19.70 19.51 -7.78
CA ALA A 44 -21.04 19.25 -7.26
C ALA A 44 -20.99 18.28 -6.06
N PHE A 45 -21.61 18.70 -4.95
CA PHE A 45 -21.51 18.05 -3.64
C PHE A 45 -21.86 16.56 -3.68
N MET A 46 -23.00 16.19 -4.24
CA MET A 46 -23.50 14.81 -4.26
C MET A 46 -22.61 13.82 -5.03
N PRO A 47 -22.20 14.09 -6.30
CA PRO A 47 -21.34 13.14 -7.02
C PRO A 47 -19.93 13.01 -6.43
N ARG A 48 -19.47 14.02 -5.68
CA ARG A 48 -18.17 13.96 -4.99
C ARG A 48 -18.17 12.93 -3.86
N PHE A 49 -19.16 12.98 -2.97
CA PHE A 49 -19.24 12.05 -1.85
C PHE A 49 -19.50 10.62 -2.30
N ALA A 50 -20.35 10.39 -3.31
CA ALA A 50 -20.58 9.06 -3.86
C ALA A 50 -19.29 8.43 -4.43
N ARG A 51 -18.45 9.22 -5.14
CA ARG A 51 -17.16 8.75 -5.63
C ARG A 51 -16.17 8.48 -4.50
N ALA A 52 -16.13 9.34 -3.50
CA ALA A 52 -15.27 9.17 -2.33
C ALA A 52 -15.65 7.91 -1.55
N GLU A 53 -16.93 7.70 -1.29
CA GLU A 53 -17.46 6.52 -0.61
C GLU A 53 -17.14 5.24 -1.39
N LEU A 54 -17.35 5.22 -2.70
CA LEU A 54 -17.01 4.07 -3.56
C LEU A 54 -15.52 3.71 -3.43
N LEU A 55 -14.62 4.70 -3.51
CA LEU A 55 -13.17 4.46 -3.43
C LEU A 55 -12.75 4.00 -2.04
N ILE A 56 -13.28 4.61 -0.98
CA ILE A 56 -12.96 4.23 0.39
C ILE A 56 -13.46 2.80 0.66
N THR A 57 -14.72 2.51 0.32
CA THR A 57 -15.30 1.18 0.51
C THR A 57 -14.54 0.12 -0.28
N ALA A 58 -14.25 0.37 -1.56
CA ALA A 58 -13.45 -0.55 -2.37
C ALA A 58 -12.06 -0.76 -1.77
N GLY A 59 -11.40 0.30 -1.34
CA GLY A 59 -10.08 0.21 -0.70
C GLY A 59 -10.10 -0.60 0.58
N VAL A 60 -11.09 -0.39 1.44
CA VAL A 60 -11.29 -1.17 2.67
C VAL A 60 -11.55 -2.64 2.35
N MET A 61 -12.43 -2.93 1.40
CA MET A 61 -12.72 -4.30 0.98
C MET A 61 -11.48 -5.03 0.45
N ILE A 62 -10.66 -4.36 -0.36
CA ILE A 62 -9.40 -4.90 -0.87
C ILE A 62 -8.45 -5.25 0.29
N ILE A 63 -8.29 -4.35 1.25
CA ILE A 63 -7.41 -4.58 2.42
C ILE A 63 -7.94 -5.73 3.27
N VAL A 64 -9.25 -5.73 3.56
CA VAL A 64 -9.88 -6.81 4.36
C VAL A 64 -9.71 -8.16 3.66
N ALA A 65 -9.98 -8.25 2.36
CA ALA A 65 -9.79 -9.48 1.60
C ALA A 65 -8.33 -9.96 1.65
N ALA A 66 -7.36 -9.07 1.50
CA ALA A 66 -5.95 -9.39 1.62
C ALA A 66 -5.58 -9.90 3.02
N LEU A 67 -6.06 -9.23 4.09
CA LEU A 67 -5.81 -9.63 5.48
C LEU A 67 -6.43 -10.98 5.82
N LEU A 68 -7.63 -11.27 5.34
CA LEU A 68 -8.29 -12.57 5.56
C LEU A 68 -7.49 -13.72 4.93
N LEU A 69 -6.91 -13.51 3.74
CA LEU A 69 -6.05 -14.51 3.11
C LEU A 69 -4.77 -14.77 3.92
N PHE A 70 -4.14 -13.73 4.46
CA PHE A 70 -2.97 -13.89 5.35
C PHE A 70 -3.34 -14.63 6.63
N ARG A 71 -4.49 -14.29 7.25
CA ARG A 71 -4.98 -14.99 8.43
C ARG A 71 -5.25 -16.47 8.15
N ALA A 72 -5.92 -16.78 7.04
CA ALA A 72 -6.20 -18.16 6.63
C ALA A 72 -4.94 -18.97 6.40
N ALA A 73 -3.87 -18.33 5.91
CA ALA A 73 -2.56 -18.94 5.70
C ALA A 73 -1.67 -18.99 6.97
N GLY A 74 -2.15 -18.49 8.12
CA GLY A 74 -1.37 -18.44 9.35
C GLY A 74 -0.11 -17.59 9.30
N THR A 75 -0.05 -16.59 8.38
CA THR A 75 1.12 -15.75 8.18
C THR A 75 0.82 -14.28 8.53
N PRO A 76 1.75 -13.57 9.20
CA PRO A 76 1.53 -12.16 9.53
C PRO A 76 1.60 -11.28 8.28
N PRO A 77 0.68 -10.30 8.13
CA PRO A 77 0.67 -9.39 6.99
C PRO A 77 1.70 -8.25 7.11
N ALA A 78 2.44 -8.17 8.21
CA ALA A 78 3.34 -7.07 8.50
C ALA A 78 4.71 -7.26 7.82
N PRO A 79 5.23 -6.28 7.06
CA PRO A 79 6.53 -6.36 6.40
C PRO A 79 7.71 -6.39 7.39
N THR A 80 7.46 -6.08 8.65
CA THR A 80 8.43 -6.13 9.75
C THR A 80 8.58 -7.52 10.35
N ARG A 81 7.73 -8.48 10.01
CA ARG A 81 7.79 -9.87 10.47
C ARG A 81 8.06 -10.79 9.29
N PRO A 82 8.82 -11.88 9.50
CA PRO A 82 9.05 -12.88 8.45
C PRO A 82 7.71 -13.50 8.03
N MET A 83 7.41 -13.50 6.74
CA MET A 83 6.26 -14.23 6.20
C MET A 83 6.51 -15.72 6.34
N THR A 84 5.57 -16.44 6.96
CA THR A 84 5.68 -17.89 7.19
C THR A 84 5.12 -18.72 6.05
N ALA A 85 4.19 -18.17 5.27
CA ALA A 85 3.59 -18.82 4.12
C ALA A 85 3.51 -17.88 2.92
N PHE A 86 3.61 -18.45 1.72
CA PHE A 86 3.39 -17.77 0.46
C PHE A 86 1.91 -17.86 0.06
N VAL A 87 1.27 -16.72 -0.24
CA VAL A 87 -0.17 -16.62 -0.52
C VAL A 87 -0.42 -16.07 -1.92
N PRO A 88 -0.41 -16.92 -2.98
CA PRO A 88 -0.66 -16.48 -4.36
C PRO A 88 -2.14 -16.53 -4.76
N SER A 89 -3.08 -16.67 -3.80
CA SER A 89 -4.50 -16.94 -4.03
C SER A 89 -5.38 -15.69 -3.87
N GLY A 90 -6.65 -15.81 -4.21
CA GLY A 90 -7.65 -14.76 -4.06
C GLY A 90 -7.27 -13.49 -4.82
N ILE A 91 -7.30 -12.35 -4.14
CA ILE A 91 -6.96 -11.03 -4.72
C ILE A 91 -5.51 -10.95 -5.19
N TYR A 92 -4.59 -11.76 -4.61
CA TYR A 92 -3.19 -11.85 -5.02
C TYR A 92 -2.99 -12.50 -6.40
N ARG A 93 -4.02 -13.07 -7.02
CA ARG A 93 -3.98 -13.53 -8.42
C ARG A 93 -4.05 -12.38 -9.44
N TRP A 94 -4.55 -11.23 -9.02
CA TRP A 94 -4.74 -10.05 -9.88
C TRP A 94 -3.62 -9.04 -9.74
N THR A 95 -3.14 -8.83 -8.52
CA THR A 95 -2.06 -7.91 -8.22
C THR A 95 -1.22 -8.46 -7.07
N ARG A 96 0.10 -8.19 -7.12
CA ARG A 96 1.01 -8.60 -6.05
C ARG A 96 0.94 -7.69 -4.82
N ASN A 97 0.30 -6.52 -4.92
CA ASN A 97 0.29 -5.49 -3.90
C ASN A 97 -1.12 -4.95 -3.58
N PRO A 98 -2.11 -5.83 -3.30
CA PRO A 98 -3.50 -5.39 -3.09
C PRO A 98 -3.64 -4.43 -1.92
N MET A 99 -2.89 -4.61 -0.83
CA MET A 99 -2.98 -3.70 0.33
C MET A 99 -2.55 -2.27 -0.02
N TYR A 100 -1.51 -2.09 -0.86
CA TYR A 100 -1.09 -0.75 -1.29
C TYR A 100 -2.10 -0.11 -2.24
N LEU A 101 -2.74 -0.89 -3.10
CA LEU A 101 -3.86 -0.42 -3.92
C LEU A 101 -5.04 0.03 -3.07
N GLY A 102 -5.39 -0.75 -2.04
CA GLY A 102 -6.45 -0.39 -1.09
C GLY A 102 -6.14 0.90 -0.35
N MET A 103 -4.92 1.06 0.17
CA MET A 103 -4.49 2.30 0.83
C MET A 103 -4.50 3.50 -0.12
N ALA A 104 -4.07 3.33 -1.37
CA ALA A 104 -4.12 4.38 -2.38
C ALA A 104 -5.56 4.79 -2.71
N ALA A 105 -6.48 3.82 -2.84
CA ALA A 105 -7.89 4.08 -3.09
C ALA A 105 -8.54 4.85 -1.91
N ILE A 106 -8.26 4.47 -0.67
CA ILE A 106 -8.74 5.17 0.53
C ILE A 106 -8.21 6.61 0.55
N THR A 107 -6.90 6.79 0.33
CA THR A 107 -6.27 8.12 0.30
C THR A 107 -6.89 9.01 -0.76
N LEU A 108 -7.10 8.49 -1.97
CA LEU A 108 -7.76 9.20 -3.07
C LEU A 108 -9.21 9.53 -2.73
N GLY A 109 -9.95 8.61 -2.13
CA GLY A 109 -11.33 8.84 -1.69
C GLY A 109 -11.43 9.96 -0.66
N ILE A 110 -10.54 9.97 0.34
CA ILE A 110 -10.48 11.03 1.36
C ILE A 110 -10.12 12.37 0.71
N ALA A 111 -9.14 12.41 -0.21
CA ALA A 111 -8.76 13.62 -0.93
C ALA A 111 -9.93 14.21 -1.73
N ILE A 112 -10.71 13.34 -2.41
CA ILE A 112 -11.92 13.73 -3.14
C ILE A 112 -13.00 14.25 -2.18
N ALA A 113 -13.25 13.56 -1.07
CA ALA A 113 -14.23 14.01 -0.06
C ALA A 113 -13.87 15.38 0.52
N ALA A 114 -12.59 15.60 0.81
CA ALA A 114 -12.06 16.86 1.31
C ALA A 114 -11.97 17.97 0.26
N ASP A 115 -12.22 17.66 -1.02
CA ASP A 115 -12.03 18.58 -2.15
C ASP A 115 -10.59 19.15 -2.22
N SER A 116 -9.61 18.31 -1.97
CA SER A 116 -8.22 18.70 -1.76
C SER A 116 -7.33 18.07 -2.84
N PRO A 117 -6.80 18.85 -3.78
CA PRO A 117 -5.94 18.34 -4.84
C PRO A 117 -4.51 18.02 -4.40
N ALA A 118 -4.00 18.66 -3.35
CA ALA A 118 -2.62 18.46 -2.92
C ALA A 118 -2.33 17.01 -2.46
N PRO A 119 -3.21 16.30 -1.71
CA PRO A 119 -3.00 14.88 -1.40
C PRO A 119 -2.92 14.00 -2.66
N VAL A 120 -3.71 14.33 -3.71
CA VAL A 120 -3.63 13.61 -4.99
C VAL A 120 -2.26 13.80 -5.64
N ALA A 121 -1.75 15.03 -5.66
CA ALA A 121 -0.40 15.32 -6.17
C ALA A 121 0.68 14.62 -5.33
N MET A 122 0.52 14.58 -4.00
CA MET A 122 1.44 13.90 -3.09
C MET A 122 1.45 12.38 -3.24
N MET A 123 0.40 11.78 -3.83
CA MET A 123 0.42 10.34 -4.12
C MET A 123 1.50 9.94 -5.13
N VAL A 124 1.88 10.80 -6.06
CA VAL A 124 2.90 10.50 -7.07
C VAL A 124 4.25 10.18 -6.39
N PRO A 125 4.87 11.10 -5.63
CA PRO A 125 6.12 10.80 -4.92
C PRO A 125 5.94 9.67 -3.90
N LEU A 126 4.79 9.58 -3.20
CA LEU A 126 4.51 8.48 -2.29
C LEU A 126 4.57 7.11 -3.00
N LEU A 127 3.90 6.95 -4.15
CA LEU A 127 3.90 5.69 -4.89
C LEU A 127 5.29 5.34 -5.44
N VAL A 128 6.13 6.33 -5.78
CA VAL A 128 7.54 6.12 -6.12
C VAL A 128 8.29 5.56 -4.92
N VAL A 129 8.14 6.15 -3.74
CA VAL A 129 8.76 5.67 -2.49
C VAL A 129 8.28 4.26 -2.16
N ILE A 130 6.97 3.99 -2.24
CA ILE A 130 6.40 2.65 -2.00
C ILE A 130 6.97 1.64 -3.00
N ARG A 131 7.04 1.99 -4.29
CA ARG A 131 7.53 1.09 -5.34
C ARG A 131 8.98 0.68 -5.14
N TYR A 132 9.86 1.64 -4.89
CA TYR A 132 11.31 1.42 -4.86
C TYR A 132 11.86 1.22 -3.44
N GLY A 133 11.26 1.88 -2.46
CA GLY A 133 11.68 1.81 -1.06
C GLY A 133 11.08 0.63 -0.29
N VAL A 134 9.84 0.23 -0.61
CA VAL A 134 9.13 -0.80 0.14
C VAL A 134 8.98 -2.07 -0.70
N ILE A 135 8.19 -2.03 -1.78
CA ILE A 135 7.85 -3.22 -2.58
C ILE A 135 9.11 -3.92 -3.11
N ALA A 136 10.09 -3.16 -3.58
CA ALA A 136 11.33 -3.75 -4.09
C ALA A 136 12.11 -4.52 -3.01
N ARG A 137 12.02 -4.11 -1.75
CA ARG A 137 12.63 -4.81 -0.61
C ARG A 137 11.82 -6.04 -0.22
N GLU A 138 10.49 -5.93 -0.18
CA GLU A 138 9.59 -7.05 0.07
C GLU A 138 9.75 -8.15 -1.00
N GLU A 139 9.79 -7.78 -2.29
CA GLU A 139 10.02 -8.74 -3.37
C GLU A 139 11.37 -9.45 -3.27
N ARG A 140 12.42 -8.75 -2.82
CA ARG A 140 13.74 -9.39 -2.58
C ARG A 140 13.68 -10.37 -1.42
N ALA A 141 13.02 -10.02 -0.33
CA ALA A 141 12.84 -10.90 0.81
C ALA A 141 11.99 -12.13 0.46
N MET A 142 10.93 -11.93 -0.34
CA MET A 142 10.09 -13.02 -0.87
C MET A 142 10.89 -13.96 -1.77
N LEU A 143 11.70 -13.42 -2.67
CA LEU A 143 12.54 -14.22 -3.57
C LEU A 143 13.58 -15.03 -2.78
N ALA A 144 14.22 -14.43 -1.79
CA ALA A 144 15.19 -15.10 -0.92
C ALA A 144 14.56 -16.25 -0.11
N ARG A 145 13.26 -16.11 0.26
CA ARG A 145 12.57 -17.11 1.09
C ARG A 145 11.87 -18.20 0.31
N PHE A 146 11.20 -17.85 -0.79
CA PHE A 146 10.33 -18.75 -1.55
C PHE A 146 10.88 -19.10 -2.95
N GLY A 147 12.04 -18.57 -3.33
CA GLY A 147 12.79 -18.96 -4.52
C GLY A 147 11.97 -19.03 -5.80
N GLU A 148 11.92 -20.24 -6.41
CA GLU A 148 11.26 -20.48 -7.69
C GLU A 148 9.75 -20.25 -7.66
N ASP A 149 9.05 -20.57 -6.57
CA ASP A 149 7.62 -20.36 -6.44
C ASP A 149 7.27 -18.86 -6.57
N PHE A 150 8.03 -17.99 -5.90
CA PHE A 150 7.85 -16.56 -6.04
C PHE A 150 8.30 -16.04 -7.41
N SER A 151 9.35 -16.61 -7.99
CA SER A 151 9.81 -16.27 -9.35
C SER A 151 8.74 -16.57 -10.40
N HIS A 152 8.09 -17.74 -10.32
CA HIS A 152 6.98 -18.09 -11.20
C HIS A 152 5.81 -17.14 -11.04
N TYR A 153 5.37 -16.90 -9.81
CA TYR A 153 4.29 -15.96 -9.49
C TYR A 153 4.57 -14.54 -10.02
N ARG A 154 5.80 -14.06 -9.89
CA ARG A 154 6.20 -12.73 -10.36
C ARG A 154 6.14 -12.59 -11.89
N ARG A 155 6.29 -13.69 -12.64
CA ARG A 155 6.13 -13.72 -14.11
C ARG A 155 4.67 -13.70 -14.54
N THR A 156 3.76 -14.24 -13.73
CA THR A 156 2.34 -14.42 -14.08
C THR A 156 1.44 -13.31 -13.54
N VAL A 157 1.78 -12.70 -12.40
CA VAL A 157 0.98 -11.68 -11.75
C VAL A 157 1.71 -10.34 -11.78
N ARG A 158 1.01 -9.29 -12.20
CA ARG A 158 1.56 -7.92 -12.26
C ARG A 158 1.74 -7.31 -10.88
N ARG A 159 2.60 -6.30 -10.79
CA ARG A 159 2.87 -5.59 -9.53
C ARG A 159 1.67 -4.75 -9.10
N TRP A 160 0.99 -4.11 -10.04
CA TRP A 160 -0.17 -3.25 -9.82
C TRP A 160 -1.37 -3.75 -10.63
N PHE A 161 -1.40 -3.50 -11.93
CA PHE A 161 -2.45 -3.90 -12.88
C PHE A 161 -1.86 -4.61 -14.07
#